data_3edda3d2668a2460de4b1ebf6585df34
#
_entry.id   3edda3d2668a2460de4b1ebf6585df34
#
_cell.length_a   1.000
_cell.length_b   1.000
_cell.length_c   1.000
_cell.angle_alpha   90.00
_cell.angle_beta   90.00
_cell.angle_gamma   90.00
#
_symmetry.space_group_name_H-M   'P 1'
#
loop_
_entity.id
_entity.type
_entity.pdbx_description
1 polymer ?
#
loop_
_entity_poly.entity_id
_entity_poly.type
_entity_poly.pdbx_seq_one_letter_code
_entity_poly.pdbx_strand_id
1 'polypeptide(L)'
;MRGTGRHSRHARLQAIATGFAALAAAALLGACGGSSSSDAGEPTGNFEVKVTEAEFPTLQRLGQTSQLKLGIRNSGERTVPNLTVTFTIAGEQGVNSFLPFGVRDPQPELAQPERPVWVLAATYPRLQGSSDPGGASTSSQKTFAFGPLKPGETTSAVWKLSAVRAGKFTVLYSVDAGIGGEARAKTGNGVTPGGSFETEITSQLPETEVTDSGEIVEVKKGK
;
A
#
# COMPACT_ATOMS: atom_id res chain seq x y z
N MET A 1 -17.30 -89.04 -6.84
CA MET A 1 -18.58 -88.30 -6.67
C MET A 1 -18.27 -86.98 -6.12
N ARG A 2 -18.56 -85.94 -6.91
CA ARG A 2 -19.16 -84.61 -6.56
C ARG A 2 -18.63 -83.90 -5.30
N GLY A 3 -18.08 -82.78 -5.42
CA GLY A 3 -18.66 -81.51 -5.59
C GLY A 3 -17.64 -80.38 -5.47
N THR A 4 -17.64 -79.62 -6.40
CA THR A 4 -18.20 -78.33 -6.63
C THR A 4 -17.61 -77.19 -5.76
N GLY A 5 -16.84 -76.43 -6.37
CA GLY A 5 -16.47 -75.08 -6.48
C GLY A 5 -17.32 -74.03 -5.75
N ARG A 6 -16.62 -73.28 -4.97
CA ARG A 6 -17.14 -72.00 -4.40
C ARG A 6 -15.99 -71.07 -4.07
N HIS A 7 -15.18 -70.70 -5.00
CA HIS A 7 -14.17 -69.60 -4.77
C HIS A 7 -14.01 -68.74 -6.05
N SER A 8 -14.96 -67.88 -6.36
CA SER A 8 -14.70 -66.88 -7.42
C SER A 8 -15.55 -65.61 -7.36
N ARG A 9 -16.28 -65.38 -6.27
CA ARG A 9 -17.08 -64.14 -6.18
C ARG A 9 -16.54 -63.03 -5.25
N HIS A 10 -15.55 -63.33 -4.40
CA HIS A 10 -14.98 -62.32 -3.49
C HIS A 10 -13.77 -61.56 -4.07
N ALA A 11 -13.08 -62.12 -5.06
CA ALA A 11 -11.90 -61.49 -5.66
C ALA A 11 -12.23 -60.29 -6.60
N ARG A 12 -13.47 -60.22 -7.16
CA ARG A 12 -13.85 -59.15 -8.07
C ARG A 12 -14.40 -57.91 -7.39
N LEU A 13 -14.85 -58.04 -6.14
CA LEU A 13 -15.36 -56.89 -5.35
C LEU A 13 -14.24 -56.07 -4.68
N GLN A 14 -13.08 -56.69 -4.41
CA GLN A 14 -11.94 -55.98 -3.83
C GLN A 14 -11.16 -55.14 -4.84
N ALA A 15 -11.17 -55.52 -6.12
CA ALA A 15 -10.48 -54.76 -7.17
C ALA A 15 -11.19 -53.44 -7.55
N ILE A 16 -12.50 -53.32 -7.30
CA ILE A 16 -13.28 -52.15 -7.63
C ILE A 16 -13.15 -51.10 -6.50
N ALA A 17 -13.01 -51.54 -5.23
CA ALA A 17 -12.89 -50.62 -4.09
C ALA A 17 -11.52 -49.89 -4.04
N THR A 18 -10.46 -50.51 -4.51
CA THR A 18 -9.13 -49.88 -4.56
C THR A 18 -8.98 -48.84 -5.68
N GLY A 19 -9.73 -48.98 -6.78
CA GLY A 19 -9.70 -48.02 -7.90
C GLY A 19 -10.36 -46.69 -7.55
N PHE A 20 -11.39 -46.68 -6.71
CA PHE A 20 -12.09 -45.45 -6.30
C PHE A 20 -11.32 -44.63 -5.25
N ALA A 21 -10.55 -45.29 -4.39
CA ALA A 21 -9.74 -44.59 -3.39
C ALA A 21 -8.54 -43.87 -4.01
N ALA A 22 -7.98 -44.40 -5.13
CA ALA A 22 -6.87 -43.76 -5.80
C ALA A 22 -7.29 -42.52 -6.62
N LEU A 23 -8.53 -42.50 -7.15
CA LEU A 23 -9.04 -41.35 -7.89
C LEU A 23 -9.42 -40.17 -6.97
N ALA A 24 -9.89 -40.46 -5.74
CA ALA A 24 -10.22 -39.43 -4.76
C ALA A 24 -8.98 -38.76 -4.17
N ALA A 25 -7.84 -39.47 -4.07
CA ALA A 25 -6.59 -38.89 -3.55
C ALA A 25 -5.91 -37.96 -4.58
N ALA A 26 -6.11 -38.15 -5.87
CA ALA A 26 -5.57 -37.28 -6.91
C ALA A 26 -6.32 -35.94 -7.03
N ALA A 27 -7.58 -35.89 -6.62
CA ALA A 27 -8.37 -34.63 -6.64
C ALA A 27 -8.03 -33.67 -5.50
N LEU A 28 -7.37 -34.13 -4.41
CA LEU A 28 -6.97 -33.31 -3.27
C LEU A 28 -5.59 -32.66 -3.44
N LEU A 29 -4.79 -33.08 -4.42
CA LEU A 29 -3.47 -32.50 -4.71
C LEU A 29 -3.51 -31.31 -5.68
N GLY A 30 -4.67 -31.03 -6.29
CA GLY A 30 -4.86 -29.90 -7.20
C GLY A 30 -5.26 -28.58 -6.52
N ALA A 31 -5.48 -28.56 -5.20
CA ALA A 31 -5.97 -27.40 -4.47
C ALA A 31 -4.88 -26.55 -3.80
N CYS A 32 -3.59 -26.87 -3.99
CA CYS A 32 -2.48 -26.07 -3.49
C CYS A 32 -1.71 -25.47 -4.67
N GLY A 33 -2.04 -24.24 -5.07
CA GLY A 33 -1.19 -23.56 -6.02
C GLY A 33 -1.86 -22.45 -6.83
N GLY A 34 -2.76 -21.73 -6.25
CA GLY A 34 -3.23 -20.47 -6.80
C GLY A 34 -3.13 -19.38 -5.74
N SER A 35 -1.92 -18.91 -5.45
CA SER A 35 -1.81 -17.54 -4.97
C SER A 35 -2.26 -16.66 -6.13
N SER A 36 -3.57 -16.40 -6.22
CA SER A 36 -4.04 -15.30 -7.03
C SER A 36 -3.35 -14.07 -6.47
N SER A 37 -2.35 -13.55 -7.19
CA SER A 37 -1.83 -12.23 -6.93
C SER A 37 -3.03 -11.29 -6.88
N SER A 38 -3.03 -10.31 -6.00
CA SER A 38 -4.09 -9.32 -5.88
C SER A 38 -4.40 -8.62 -7.21
N ASP A 39 -3.54 -8.82 -8.20
CA ASP A 39 -3.55 -8.25 -9.54
C ASP A 39 -4.18 -9.18 -10.59
N ALA A 40 -4.46 -10.45 -10.23
CA ALA A 40 -5.08 -11.40 -11.15
C ALA A 40 -6.53 -11.00 -11.41
N GLY A 41 -6.78 -10.37 -12.55
CA GLY A 41 -8.10 -9.88 -12.97
C GLY A 41 -8.26 -8.37 -12.94
N GLU A 42 -7.18 -7.60 -12.76
CA GLU A 42 -7.20 -6.16 -12.89
C GLU A 42 -7.59 -5.75 -14.33
N PRO A 43 -8.63 -4.91 -14.49
CA PRO A 43 -9.08 -4.51 -15.83
C PRO A 43 -8.00 -3.70 -16.53
N THR A 44 -7.63 -4.10 -17.74
CA THR A 44 -6.68 -3.36 -18.59
C THR A 44 -7.26 -2.03 -19.08
N GLY A 45 -6.43 -1.02 -19.19
CA GLY A 45 -6.77 0.22 -19.87
C GLY A 45 -6.43 1.49 -19.12
N ASN A 46 -6.83 2.61 -19.73
CA ASN A 46 -6.62 3.94 -19.16
C ASN A 46 -7.88 4.40 -18.43
N PHE A 47 -7.68 5.01 -17.26
CA PHE A 47 -8.72 5.57 -16.40
C PHE A 47 -8.40 7.04 -16.16
N GLU A 48 -9.36 7.91 -16.44
CA GLU A 48 -9.12 9.33 -16.30
C GLU A 48 -9.29 9.78 -14.85
N VAL A 49 -8.21 10.33 -14.27
CA VAL A 49 -8.24 10.88 -12.92
C VAL A 49 -7.56 12.24 -12.87
N LYS A 50 -7.96 13.06 -11.91
CA LYS A 50 -7.41 14.38 -11.64
C LYS A 50 -7.00 14.51 -10.18
N VAL A 51 -5.79 15.01 -9.94
CA VAL A 51 -5.38 15.45 -8.59
C VAL A 51 -6.06 16.80 -8.32
N THR A 52 -6.85 16.87 -7.25
CA THR A 52 -7.64 18.05 -6.86
C THR A 52 -7.04 18.79 -5.69
N GLU A 53 -6.24 18.10 -4.87
CA GLU A 53 -5.56 18.64 -3.71
C GLU A 53 -4.16 17.99 -3.61
N ALA A 54 -3.13 18.76 -3.32
CA ALA A 54 -1.80 18.25 -3.06
C ALA A 54 -1.11 19.21 -2.06
N GLU A 55 -0.98 18.78 -0.81
CA GLU A 55 -0.45 19.61 0.27
C GLU A 55 0.59 18.83 1.08
N PHE A 56 1.74 19.46 1.28
CA PHE A 56 2.75 19.01 2.23
C PHE A 56 3.60 20.23 2.68
N PRO A 57 3.91 20.38 3.98
CA PRO A 57 4.68 21.53 4.44
C PRO A 57 6.08 21.59 3.83
N THR A 58 6.44 22.74 3.28
CA THR A 58 7.76 22.99 2.66
C THR A 58 8.88 23.14 3.69
N LEU A 59 8.57 23.52 4.93
CA LEU A 59 9.52 23.65 6.01
C LEU A 59 9.06 22.82 7.20
N GLN A 60 9.93 21.95 7.67
CA GLN A 60 9.70 21.08 8.82
C GLN A 60 10.91 21.12 9.76
N ARG A 61 10.74 20.60 10.96
CA ARG A 61 11.81 20.40 11.93
C ARG A 61 12.01 18.91 12.21
N LEU A 62 13.21 18.53 12.57
CA LEU A 62 13.47 17.17 13.02
C LEU A 62 12.58 16.83 14.22
N GLY A 63 11.92 15.65 14.19
CA GLY A 63 10.92 15.24 15.18
C GLY A 63 9.52 15.80 14.99
N GLN A 64 9.33 16.80 14.12
CA GLN A 64 8.01 17.35 13.84
C GLN A 64 7.14 16.36 13.10
N THR A 65 5.87 16.30 13.50
CA THR A 65 4.82 15.54 12.80
C THR A 65 4.02 16.46 11.90
N SER A 66 3.94 16.11 10.63
CA SER A 66 3.24 16.85 9.57
C SER A 66 2.24 15.97 8.85
N GLN A 67 1.30 16.58 8.13
CA GLN A 67 0.35 15.87 7.28
C GLN A 67 0.67 16.14 5.81
N LEU A 68 0.76 15.05 5.02
CA LEU A 68 0.71 15.09 3.57
C LEU A 68 -0.72 14.73 3.16
N LYS A 69 -1.31 15.52 2.25
CA LYS A 69 -2.67 15.31 1.77
C LYS A 69 -2.69 15.26 0.25
N LEU A 70 -3.44 14.30 -0.28
CA LEU A 70 -3.73 14.18 -1.70
C LEU A 70 -5.22 13.95 -1.91
N GLY A 71 -5.86 14.86 -2.64
CA GLY A 71 -7.22 14.71 -3.15
C GLY A 71 -7.18 14.23 -4.60
N ILE A 72 -7.94 13.18 -4.91
CA ILE A 72 -7.97 12.56 -6.24
C ILE A 72 -9.42 12.35 -6.64
N ARG A 73 -9.78 12.82 -7.83
CA ARG A 73 -11.10 12.66 -8.43
C ARG A 73 -11.03 11.74 -9.64
N ASN A 74 -11.96 10.81 -9.75
CA ASN A 74 -12.23 10.12 -11.00
C ASN A 74 -12.99 11.06 -11.92
N SER A 75 -12.32 11.59 -12.95
CA SER A 75 -12.92 12.49 -13.96
C SER A 75 -13.43 11.76 -15.19
N GLY A 76 -13.22 10.43 -15.27
CA GLY A 76 -13.67 9.58 -16.36
C GLY A 76 -15.04 8.97 -16.11
N GLU A 77 -15.49 8.17 -17.07
CA GLU A 77 -16.80 7.50 -17.06
C GLU A 77 -16.74 6.06 -16.49
N ARG A 78 -15.55 5.53 -16.29
CA ARG A 78 -15.33 4.17 -15.80
C ARG A 78 -14.85 4.20 -14.35
N THR A 79 -15.29 3.25 -13.53
CA THR A 79 -14.76 3.08 -12.18
C THR A 79 -13.27 2.73 -12.25
N VAL A 80 -12.42 3.51 -11.57
CA VAL A 80 -11.02 3.15 -11.32
C VAL A 80 -11.01 1.87 -10.48
N PRO A 81 -10.40 0.77 -10.93
CA PRO A 81 -10.51 -0.51 -10.24
C PRO A 81 -9.82 -0.51 -8.88
N ASN A 82 -8.64 0.11 -8.79
CA ASN A 82 -7.90 0.22 -7.54
C ASN A 82 -7.00 1.45 -7.57
N LEU A 83 -7.47 2.54 -6.96
CA LEU A 83 -6.69 3.78 -6.89
C LEU A 83 -5.40 3.54 -6.10
N THR A 84 -4.26 3.83 -6.69
CA THR A 84 -2.97 3.71 -6.03
C THR A 84 -2.18 5.01 -6.06
N VAL A 85 -1.40 5.24 -5.02
CA VAL A 85 -0.45 6.35 -4.93
C VAL A 85 0.92 5.79 -4.60
N THR A 86 1.91 6.09 -5.42
CA THR A 86 3.30 5.70 -5.22
C THR A 86 4.15 6.92 -4.92
N PHE A 87 4.98 6.83 -3.89
CA PHE A 87 5.93 7.87 -3.50
C PHE A 87 7.36 7.47 -3.79
N THR A 88 8.17 8.46 -4.15
CA THR A 88 9.62 8.34 -4.34
C THR A 88 10.28 9.57 -3.75
N ILE A 89 11.45 9.42 -3.13
CA ILE A 89 12.19 10.56 -2.62
C ILE A 89 13.45 10.75 -3.46
N ALA A 90 13.63 11.98 -3.93
CA ALA A 90 14.88 12.48 -4.44
C ALA A 90 15.53 13.36 -3.35
N GLY A 91 16.77 13.07 -3.03
CA GLY A 91 17.60 13.90 -2.16
C GLY A 91 18.86 14.35 -2.90
N GLU A 92 19.80 14.98 -2.20
CA GLU A 92 21.09 15.39 -2.76
C GLU A 92 21.90 14.23 -3.37
N GLN A 93 21.61 12.98 -2.96
CA GLN A 93 22.26 11.76 -3.46
C GLN A 93 21.54 11.12 -4.66
N GLY A 94 20.47 11.77 -5.19
CA GLY A 94 19.71 11.30 -6.34
C GLY A 94 18.34 10.72 -6.02
N VAL A 95 17.66 10.25 -7.06
CA VAL A 95 16.32 9.66 -6.97
C VAL A 95 16.39 8.25 -6.39
N ASN A 96 15.45 7.87 -5.54
CA ASN A 96 15.36 6.56 -4.86
C ASN A 96 16.46 6.26 -3.83
N SER A 97 17.23 7.26 -3.40
CA SER A 97 18.27 7.06 -2.39
C SER A 97 17.72 6.78 -0.99
N PHE A 98 16.43 6.99 -0.78
CA PHE A 98 15.79 6.83 0.53
C PHE A 98 14.45 6.13 0.42
N LEU A 99 14.09 5.36 1.47
CA LEU A 99 12.71 4.94 1.66
C LEU A 99 11.86 6.18 1.96
N PRO A 100 10.73 6.40 1.25
CA PRO A 100 9.89 7.56 1.50
C PRO A 100 9.38 7.58 2.95
N PHE A 101 8.81 6.48 3.39
CA PHE A 101 8.21 6.38 4.71
C PHE A 101 8.60 5.06 5.38
N GLY A 102 9.23 5.15 6.57
CA GLY A 102 9.41 3.99 7.44
C GLY A 102 8.14 3.73 8.24
N VAL A 103 7.87 2.48 8.56
CA VAL A 103 6.89 2.11 9.58
C VAL A 103 7.56 2.05 10.94
N ARG A 104 6.81 2.37 12.00
CA ARG A 104 7.29 2.41 13.38
C ARG A 104 7.52 1.02 13.99
N ASP A 105 7.51 -0.02 13.21
CA ASP A 105 7.80 -1.35 13.75
C ASP A 105 9.31 -1.55 13.75
N PRO A 106 9.99 -1.49 14.94
CA PRO A 106 11.40 -1.75 15.02
C PRO A 106 11.60 -3.25 14.80
N GLN A 107 11.97 -3.61 13.59
CA GLN A 107 12.59 -4.90 13.33
C GLN A 107 14.12 -4.71 13.42
N PRO A 108 14.73 -4.88 14.61
CA PRO A 108 16.14 -4.60 14.81
C PRO A 108 17.05 -5.51 13.98
N GLU A 109 16.51 -6.60 13.45
CA GLU A 109 17.21 -7.59 12.63
C GLU A 109 17.37 -7.15 11.17
N LEU A 110 16.52 -6.24 10.71
CA LEU A 110 16.68 -5.59 9.42
C LEU A 110 17.46 -4.29 9.63
N ALA A 111 18.77 -4.40 9.73
CA ALA A 111 19.68 -3.26 9.57
C ALA A 111 19.51 -2.72 8.15
N GLN A 112 18.44 -1.98 7.92
CA GLN A 112 18.29 -1.23 6.66
C GLN A 112 19.32 -0.11 6.69
N PRO A 113 20.32 -0.13 5.81
CA PRO A 113 21.31 0.94 5.71
C PRO A 113 20.67 2.27 5.29
N GLU A 114 19.45 2.22 4.76
CA GLU A 114 18.68 3.36 4.31
C GLU A 114 17.66 3.78 5.37
N ARG A 115 18.03 4.72 6.21
CA ARG A 115 17.07 5.31 7.15
C ARG A 115 16.02 6.10 6.36
N PRO A 116 14.72 5.93 6.65
CA PRO A 116 13.67 6.72 6.01
C PRO A 116 13.84 8.21 6.35
N VAL A 117 13.28 9.08 5.53
CA VAL A 117 13.24 10.52 5.81
C VAL A 117 12.11 10.84 6.79
N TRP A 118 11.00 10.15 6.65
CA TRP A 118 9.84 10.25 7.55
C TRP A 118 9.41 8.88 8.04
N VAL A 119 8.83 8.85 9.24
CA VAL A 119 8.13 7.69 9.79
C VAL A 119 6.64 7.92 9.68
N LEU A 120 5.95 6.97 9.04
CA LEU A 120 4.50 6.96 8.94
C LEU A 120 3.89 6.55 10.29
N ALA A 121 2.94 7.33 10.79
CA ALA A 121 2.22 6.98 12.00
C ALA A 121 1.41 5.70 11.80
N ALA A 122 1.33 4.85 12.83
CA ALA A 122 0.45 3.69 12.83
C ALA A 122 -0.99 4.13 12.50
N THR A 123 -1.76 3.33 11.78
CA THR A 123 -3.13 3.64 11.34
C THR A 123 -3.23 4.65 10.19
N TYR A 124 -2.13 5.03 9.55
CA TYR A 124 -2.12 5.87 8.34
C TYR A 124 -1.53 5.09 7.15
N PRO A 125 -1.86 5.46 5.88
CA PRO A 125 -2.72 6.57 5.51
C PRO A 125 -4.18 6.36 5.91
N ARG A 126 -4.94 7.47 5.97
CA ARG A 126 -6.40 7.46 6.20
C ARG A 126 -7.09 8.23 5.09
N LEU A 127 -8.32 7.85 4.78
CA LEU A 127 -9.21 8.71 4.02
C LEU A 127 -9.67 9.87 4.91
N GLN A 128 -9.81 11.05 4.35
CA GLN A 128 -10.29 12.23 5.09
C GLN A 128 -11.69 11.96 5.64
N GLY A 129 -11.87 12.23 6.92
CA GLY A 129 -13.14 11.95 7.62
C GLY A 129 -13.29 10.51 8.14
N SER A 130 -12.32 9.62 7.89
CA SER A 130 -12.31 8.27 8.45
C SER A 130 -11.39 8.17 9.67
N SER A 131 -11.82 7.43 10.69
CA SER A 131 -11.00 7.04 11.84
C SER A 131 -10.14 5.80 11.52
N ASP A 132 -10.54 5.02 10.52
CA ASP A 132 -9.90 3.76 10.17
C ASP A 132 -8.75 3.96 9.15
N PRO A 133 -7.76 3.06 9.14
CA PRO A 133 -6.75 3.04 8.09
C PRO A 133 -7.44 2.93 6.72
N GLY A 134 -7.13 3.83 5.80
CA GLY A 134 -7.83 3.93 4.52
C GLY A 134 -7.05 3.44 3.31
N GLY A 135 -5.82 3.00 3.50
CA GLY A 135 -4.99 2.52 2.40
C GLY A 135 -4.15 1.31 2.81
N ALA A 136 -4.15 0.28 1.97
CA ALA A 136 -3.26 -0.86 2.13
C ALA A 136 -1.87 -0.52 1.56
N SER A 137 -0.84 -0.62 2.39
CA SER A 137 0.55 -0.50 1.92
C SER A 137 0.96 -1.77 1.18
N THR A 138 1.64 -1.60 0.05
CA THR A 138 2.34 -2.73 -0.60
C THR A 138 3.59 -3.12 0.19
N SER A 139 4.14 -4.30 -0.09
CA SER A 139 5.37 -4.80 0.55
C SER A 139 6.57 -3.85 0.38
N SER A 140 6.57 -3.01 -0.65
CA SER A 140 7.60 -1.99 -0.87
C SER A 140 7.46 -0.74 -0.01
N GLN A 141 6.36 -0.60 0.74
CA GLN A 141 6.02 0.59 1.55
C GLN A 141 6.07 1.93 0.78
N LYS A 142 6.11 1.87 -0.55
CA LYS A 142 6.15 3.04 -1.44
C LYS A 142 4.80 3.30 -2.07
N THR A 143 4.00 2.25 -2.27
CA THR A 143 2.69 2.31 -2.93
C THR A 143 1.58 2.01 -1.95
N PHE A 144 0.54 2.83 -1.98
CA PHE A 144 -0.65 2.72 -1.13
C PHE A 144 -1.87 2.55 -2.03
N ALA A 145 -2.67 1.53 -1.77
CA ALA A 145 -3.88 1.21 -2.51
C ALA A 145 -5.13 1.60 -1.69
N PHE A 146 -6.06 2.29 -2.33
CA PHE A 146 -7.27 2.85 -1.70
C PHE A 146 -8.56 2.20 -2.19
N GLY A 147 -8.46 1.18 -3.05
CA GLY A 147 -9.60 0.50 -3.62
C GLY A 147 -10.26 1.26 -4.77
N PRO A 148 -11.49 0.87 -5.15
CA PRO A 148 -12.17 1.41 -6.31
C PRO A 148 -12.66 2.85 -6.09
N LEU A 149 -12.61 3.66 -7.17
CA LEU A 149 -13.13 5.02 -7.18
C LEU A 149 -14.13 5.17 -8.33
N LYS A 150 -15.39 5.45 -8.01
CA LYS A 150 -16.48 5.55 -9.01
C LYS A 150 -16.37 6.81 -9.83
N PRO A 151 -16.99 6.86 -11.05
CA PRO A 151 -17.07 8.06 -11.85
C PRO A 151 -17.59 9.27 -11.06
N GLY A 152 -16.88 10.39 -11.18
CA GLY A 152 -17.22 11.63 -10.49
C GLY A 152 -16.90 11.67 -9.00
N GLU A 153 -16.54 10.54 -8.39
CA GLU A 153 -16.17 10.46 -6.97
C GLU A 153 -14.81 11.11 -6.72
N THR A 154 -14.67 11.72 -5.54
CA THR A 154 -13.43 12.31 -5.05
C THR A 154 -13.08 11.65 -3.73
N THR A 155 -11.83 11.25 -3.58
CA THR A 155 -11.26 10.77 -2.32
C THR A 155 -10.08 11.63 -1.93
N SER A 156 -9.91 11.90 -0.64
CA SER A 156 -8.75 12.61 -0.09
C SER A 156 -8.06 11.69 0.92
N ALA A 157 -6.80 11.39 0.65
CA ALA A 157 -5.96 10.58 1.52
C ALA A 157 -4.98 11.45 2.31
N VAL A 158 -4.75 11.08 3.55
CA VAL A 158 -3.88 11.79 4.49
C VAL A 158 -2.83 10.82 5.03
N TRP A 159 -1.57 11.24 4.99
CA TRP A 159 -0.43 10.56 5.63
C TRP A 159 0.05 11.44 6.79
N LYS A 160 0.14 10.88 7.98
CA LYS A 160 0.71 11.55 9.16
C LYS A 160 2.15 11.09 9.31
N LEU A 161 3.10 12.01 9.13
CA LEU A 161 4.51 11.74 8.92
C LEU A 161 5.36 12.49 9.95
N SER A 162 6.23 11.79 10.65
CA SER A 162 7.21 12.38 11.58
C SER A 162 8.57 12.44 10.91
N ALA A 163 9.15 13.64 10.79
CA ALA A 163 10.44 13.87 10.18
C ALA A 163 11.57 13.31 11.06
N VAL A 164 12.40 12.39 10.52
CA VAL A 164 13.47 11.74 11.29
C VAL A 164 14.86 11.95 10.67
N ARG A 165 14.94 12.68 9.56
CA ARG A 165 16.19 13.02 8.89
C ARG A 165 16.16 14.47 8.44
N ALA A 166 17.17 15.24 8.83
CA ALA A 166 17.35 16.62 8.37
C ALA A 166 17.94 16.64 6.95
N GLY A 167 17.58 17.67 6.17
CA GLY A 167 18.05 17.87 4.81
C GLY A 167 16.99 18.48 3.89
N LYS A 168 17.33 18.59 2.61
CA LYS A 168 16.41 19.01 1.55
C LYS A 168 16.00 17.81 0.73
N PHE A 169 14.70 17.63 0.56
CA PHE A 169 14.12 16.46 -0.09
C PHE A 169 13.02 16.90 -1.06
N THR A 170 12.95 16.19 -2.18
CA THR A 170 11.83 16.29 -3.11
C THR A 170 11.04 14.98 -3.02
N VAL A 171 9.80 15.05 -2.55
CA VAL A 171 8.87 13.93 -2.53
C VAL A 171 8.12 13.92 -3.84
N LEU A 172 8.39 12.94 -4.69
CA LEU A 172 7.66 12.70 -5.93
C LEU A 172 6.49 11.77 -5.65
N TYR A 173 5.34 12.03 -6.24
CA TYR A 173 4.21 11.11 -6.19
C TYR A 173 3.64 10.88 -7.58
N SER A 174 3.14 9.67 -7.80
CA SER A 174 2.37 9.27 -8.97
C SER A 174 1.10 8.58 -8.56
N VAL A 175 0.04 8.78 -9.35
CA VAL A 175 -1.26 8.14 -9.15
C VAL A 175 -1.47 7.13 -10.26
N ASP A 176 -1.94 5.92 -9.90
CA ASP A 176 -2.29 4.91 -10.88
C ASP A 176 -3.66 4.28 -10.57
N ALA A 177 -4.18 3.47 -11.50
CA ALA A 177 -5.50 2.86 -11.41
C ALA A 177 -5.45 1.40 -10.97
N GLY A 178 -4.26 0.87 -10.74
CA GLY A 178 -4.00 -0.50 -10.33
C GLY A 178 -2.61 -0.70 -9.74
N ILE A 179 -2.33 -1.90 -9.26
CA ILE A 179 -1.02 -2.29 -8.72
C ILE A 179 -0.17 -3.00 -9.78
N GLY A 180 -0.81 -3.79 -10.66
CA GLY A 180 -0.15 -4.63 -11.67
C GLY A 180 0.33 -3.85 -12.90
N GLY A 181 -0.08 -2.59 -13.07
CA GLY A 181 0.31 -1.75 -14.20
C GLY A 181 -0.53 -1.95 -15.48
N GLU A 182 -1.52 -2.84 -15.46
CA GLU A 182 -2.47 -3.05 -16.55
C GLU A 182 -3.55 -1.95 -16.57
N ALA A 183 -4.02 -1.53 -15.39
CA ALA A 183 -4.91 -0.40 -15.21
C ALA A 183 -4.08 0.86 -14.94
N ARG A 184 -4.10 1.82 -15.88
CA ARG A 184 -3.27 3.03 -15.81
C ARG A 184 -4.11 4.27 -15.60
N ALA A 185 -3.74 5.10 -14.64
CA ALA A 185 -4.33 6.41 -14.49
C ALA A 185 -3.76 7.40 -15.52
N LYS A 186 -4.65 8.21 -16.10
CA LYS A 186 -4.28 9.29 -17.03
C LYS A 186 -5.05 10.56 -16.69
N THR A 187 -4.43 11.69 -16.91
CA THR A 187 -5.14 12.98 -16.96
C THR A 187 -5.89 13.12 -18.27
N GLY A 188 -6.79 14.08 -18.38
CA GLY A 188 -7.44 14.40 -19.66
C GLY A 188 -6.48 14.68 -20.83
N ASN A 189 -5.22 15.00 -20.53
CA ASN A 189 -4.16 15.18 -21.54
C ASN A 189 -3.32 13.91 -21.79
N GLY A 190 -3.72 12.76 -21.24
CA GLY A 190 -3.05 11.48 -21.44
C GLY A 190 -1.75 11.27 -20.65
N VAL A 191 -1.39 12.18 -19.76
CA VAL A 191 -0.21 12.08 -18.89
C VAL A 191 -0.54 11.31 -17.62
N THR A 192 0.42 10.58 -17.05
CA THR A 192 0.24 9.96 -15.73
C THR A 192 0.12 11.04 -14.67
N PRO A 193 -0.95 11.06 -13.85
CA PRO A 193 -1.14 12.06 -12.82
C PRO A 193 -0.06 11.92 -11.73
N GLY A 194 0.49 13.04 -11.30
CA GLY A 194 1.54 13.06 -10.30
C GLY A 194 2.03 14.48 -10.04
N GLY A 195 3.02 14.60 -9.19
CA GLY A 195 3.62 15.87 -8.84
C GLY A 195 4.77 15.69 -7.86
N SER A 196 5.20 16.81 -7.28
CA SER A 196 6.29 16.84 -6.31
C SER A 196 6.02 17.83 -5.18
N PHE A 197 6.60 17.53 -4.03
CA PHE A 197 6.69 18.44 -2.90
C PHE A 197 8.16 18.67 -2.56
N GLU A 198 8.56 19.91 -2.49
CA GLU A 198 9.87 20.27 -1.98
C GLU A 198 9.78 20.58 -0.49
N THR A 199 10.60 19.94 0.30
CA THR A 199 10.57 20.04 1.76
C THR A 199 11.98 20.16 2.31
N GLU A 200 12.21 21.15 3.15
CA GLU A 200 13.42 21.29 3.95
C GLU A 200 13.12 20.90 5.39
N ILE A 201 13.89 19.96 5.93
CA ILE A 201 13.82 19.52 7.33
C ILE A 201 15.05 20.07 8.04
N THR A 202 14.85 21.03 8.94
CA THR A 202 15.93 21.61 9.73
C THR A 202 16.30 20.69 10.88
N SER A 203 17.55 20.75 11.33
CA SER A 203 18.04 19.99 12.49
C SER A 203 17.56 20.53 13.83
N GLN A 204 16.89 21.69 13.86
CA GLN A 204 16.29 22.22 15.07
C GLN A 204 15.15 21.31 15.54
N LEU A 205 15.26 20.87 16.79
CA LEU A 205 14.16 20.15 17.44
C LEU A 205 13.04 21.14 17.79
N PRO A 206 11.77 20.72 17.79
CA PRO A 206 10.70 21.50 18.39
C PRO A 206 11.01 21.78 19.85
N GLU A 207 10.79 23.03 20.31
CA GLU A 207 10.78 23.31 21.74
C GLU A 207 9.51 22.69 22.31
N THR A 208 9.68 21.79 23.25
CA THR A 208 8.56 21.09 23.90
C THR A 208 8.53 21.38 25.38
N GLU A 209 7.35 21.48 25.96
CA GLU A 209 7.09 21.63 27.37
C GLU A 209 6.23 20.46 27.86
N VAL A 210 6.46 20.02 29.07
CA VAL A 210 5.64 18.98 29.71
C VAL A 210 4.60 19.70 30.55
N THR A 211 3.31 19.45 30.26
CA THR A 211 2.21 19.99 31.05
C THR A 211 2.12 19.34 32.43
N ASP A 212 1.36 19.92 33.34
CA ASP A 212 1.11 19.34 34.67
C ASP A 212 0.45 17.96 34.60
N SER A 213 -0.23 17.65 33.49
CA SER A 213 -0.81 16.31 33.21
C SER A 213 0.21 15.30 32.65
N GLY A 214 1.48 15.68 32.43
CA GLY A 214 2.51 14.86 31.84
C GLY A 214 2.47 14.76 30.31
N GLU A 215 1.66 15.58 29.64
CA GLU A 215 1.59 15.63 28.19
C GLU A 215 2.71 16.53 27.63
N ILE A 216 3.37 16.05 26.57
CA ILE A 216 4.40 16.82 25.86
C ILE A 216 3.73 17.67 24.79
N VAL A 217 3.79 18.99 24.93
CA VAL A 217 3.23 19.96 23.99
C VAL A 217 4.33 20.81 23.36
N GLU A 218 4.17 21.19 22.08
CA GLU A 218 5.08 22.13 21.43
C GLU A 218 4.83 23.56 21.94
N VAL A 219 5.91 24.23 22.35
CA VAL A 219 5.85 25.65 22.72
C VAL A 219 5.73 26.49 21.45
N LYS A 220 4.56 27.08 21.22
CA LYS A 220 4.39 28.11 20.19
C LYS A 220 4.96 29.42 20.70
N LYS A 221 6.18 29.79 20.24
CA LYS A 221 6.65 31.17 20.47
C LYS A 221 5.68 32.13 19.78
N GLY A 222 4.94 32.91 20.59
CA GLY A 222 4.15 34.02 20.08
C GLY A 222 5.03 34.98 19.28
N LYS A 223 4.52 35.43 18.15
CA LYS A 223 5.11 36.51 17.36
C LYS A 223 4.95 37.82 18.11
#